data_c585eb31aac6a92805a877bf4e2b4a66
#
_entry.id   c585eb31aac6a92805a877bf4e2b4a66
#
_cell.length_a   1.000
_cell.length_b   1.000
_cell.length_c   1.000
_cell.angle_alpha   90.00
_cell.angle_beta   90.00
_cell.angle_gamma   90.00
#
_symmetry.space_group_name_H-M   'P 1'
#
loop_
_entity.id
_entity.type
_entity.pdbx_description
1 polymer ?
#
loop_
_entity_poly.entity_id
_entity_poly.type
_entity_poly.pdbx_seq_one_letter_code
_entity_poly.pdbx_strand_id
1 'polypeptide(L)'
;VAAAHEPTTEELKAWFEKHSGKFALPSRATFRHLYFSFDRRGQRARDEAVAALEKLGSQPQDSRLATSLADPFMFQDYYGDRTAEQLAKEFGPTFAHGVFHLQPGSWQGPIESGYGWHLVWIESIIPGRVPDVEEVEPDVKTAWLGDQKEQAWRKAYEAMRAKYTVLLPAPPK
;
A
#
# COMPACT_ATOMS: atom_id res chain seq x y z
N VAL A 1 19.13 6.79 34.88
CA VAL A 1 18.31 7.35 33.79
C VAL A 1 19.26 7.82 32.70
N ALA A 2 19.38 7.04 31.64
CA ALA A 2 20.13 7.50 30.48
C ALA A 2 19.35 8.69 29.90
N ALA A 3 19.89 9.89 30.07
CA ALA A 3 19.29 11.06 29.49
C ALA A 3 19.30 10.91 27.99
N ALA A 4 18.13 11.04 27.37
CA ALA A 4 18.05 11.05 25.93
C ALA A 4 18.83 12.26 25.42
N HIS A 5 19.92 12.02 24.72
CA HIS A 5 20.72 13.08 24.12
C HIS A 5 20.18 13.39 22.71
N GLU A 6 20.50 14.56 22.20
CA GLU A 6 20.21 14.90 20.82
C GLU A 6 21.03 13.99 19.90
N PRO A 7 20.40 13.31 18.92
CA PRO A 7 21.15 12.46 18.01
C PRO A 7 22.03 13.28 17.07
N THR A 8 23.21 12.78 16.80
CA THR A 8 24.06 13.34 15.76
C THR A 8 23.55 12.92 14.38
N THR A 9 23.96 13.63 13.34
CA THR A 9 23.63 13.26 11.96
C THR A 9 24.11 11.83 11.64
N GLU A 10 25.28 11.46 12.12
CA GLU A 10 25.85 10.13 11.92
C GLU A 10 25.03 9.04 12.63
N GLU A 11 24.57 9.30 13.85
CA GLU A 11 23.69 8.38 14.57
C GLU A 11 22.37 8.18 13.86
N LEU A 12 21.76 9.24 13.34
CA LEU A 12 20.51 9.17 12.56
C LEU A 12 20.71 8.39 11.28
N LYS A 13 21.79 8.62 10.55
CA LYS A 13 22.08 7.88 9.31
C LYS A 13 22.27 6.40 9.56
N ALA A 14 23.03 6.05 10.59
CA ALA A 14 23.28 4.65 10.94
C ALA A 14 21.99 3.93 11.34
N TRP A 15 21.16 4.57 12.14
CA TRP A 15 19.87 4.03 12.55
C TRP A 15 18.93 3.90 11.36
N PHE A 16 18.87 4.92 10.51
CA PHE A 16 18.05 4.93 9.30
C PHE A 16 18.40 3.78 8.35
N GLU A 17 19.70 3.52 8.13
CA GLU A 17 20.14 2.42 7.27
C GLU A 17 19.60 1.06 7.76
N LYS A 18 19.53 0.87 9.06
CA LYS A 18 19.00 -0.37 9.64
C LYS A 18 17.48 -0.44 9.61
N HIS A 19 16.79 0.70 9.52
CA HIS A 19 15.34 0.81 9.61
C HIS A 19 14.70 1.44 8.37
N SER A 20 15.42 1.48 7.26
CA SER A 20 14.98 2.16 6.04
C SER A 20 13.64 1.67 5.52
N GLY A 21 13.31 0.40 5.72
CA GLY A 21 12.02 -0.16 5.33
C GLY A 21 10.81 0.52 5.96
N LYS A 22 10.98 1.12 7.14
CA LYS A 22 9.91 1.85 7.82
C LYS A 22 9.59 3.18 7.14
N PHE A 23 10.51 3.71 6.35
CA PHE A 23 10.40 4.99 5.66
C PHE A 23 10.24 4.81 4.15
N ALA A 24 10.20 3.57 3.67
CA ALA A 24 10.01 3.29 2.26
C ALA A 24 8.68 3.90 1.78
N LEU A 25 8.74 4.60 0.66
CA LEU A 25 7.56 5.15 0.01
C LEU A 25 6.98 4.08 -0.91
N PRO A 26 5.68 3.78 -0.81
CA PRO A 26 5.06 2.77 -1.65
C PRO A 26 4.91 3.24 -3.09
N SER A 27 4.78 2.29 -4.01
CA SER A 27 4.39 2.59 -5.38
C SER A 27 2.99 3.21 -5.41
N ARG A 28 2.75 4.10 -6.38
CA ARG A 28 1.47 4.76 -6.57
C ARG A 28 1.02 4.62 -8.01
N ALA A 29 -0.25 4.31 -8.19
CA ALA A 29 -0.85 4.18 -9.52
C ALA A 29 -1.89 5.27 -9.74
N THR A 30 -1.90 5.82 -10.95
CA THR A 30 -2.94 6.72 -11.43
C THR A 30 -3.60 6.02 -12.60
N PHE A 31 -4.90 5.82 -12.53
CA PHE A 31 -5.60 5.01 -13.51
C PHE A 31 -7.06 5.41 -13.67
N ARG A 32 -7.62 4.97 -14.78
CA ARG A 32 -9.04 5.01 -15.07
C ARG A 32 -9.55 3.60 -15.23
N HIS A 33 -10.79 3.33 -14.83
CA HIS A 33 -11.34 1.99 -14.97
C HIS A 33 -12.74 2.00 -15.55
N LEU A 34 -13.11 0.86 -16.12
CA LEU A 34 -14.46 0.56 -16.59
C LEU A 34 -14.99 -0.58 -15.73
N TYR A 35 -16.24 -0.47 -15.31
CA TYR A 35 -16.85 -1.37 -14.35
C TYR A 35 -17.88 -2.30 -15.01
N PHE A 36 -17.83 -3.58 -14.65
CA PHE A 36 -18.76 -4.61 -15.11
C PHE A 36 -19.34 -5.29 -13.87
N SER A 37 -20.58 -4.94 -13.55
CA SER A 37 -21.23 -5.24 -12.29
C SER A 37 -21.67 -6.71 -12.19
N PHE A 38 -21.40 -7.33 -11.03
CA PHE A 38 -21.99 -8.64 -10.70
C PHE A 38 -23.51 -8.56 -10.63
N ASP A 39 -24.04 -7.47 -10.09
CA ASP A 39 -25.48 -7.29 -9.93
C ASP A 39 -26.23 -7.24 -11.25
N ARG A 40 -25.63 -6.59 -12.27
CA ARG A 40 -26.26 -6.43 -13.59
C ARG A 40 -25.98 -7.58 -14.54
N ARG A 41 -24.79 -8.18 -14.45
CA ARG A 41 -24.31 -9.15 -15.42
C ARG A 41 -24.16 -10.57 -14.88
N GLY A 42 -24.16 -10.72 -13.55
CA GLY A 42 -24.01 -12.00 -12.90
C GLY A 42 -22.71 -12.69 -13.30
N GLN A 43 -22.77 -13.98 -13.63
CA GLN A 43 -21.61 -14.77 -14.02
C GLN A 43 -21.04 -14.37 -15.38
N ARG A 44 -21.75 -13.57 -16.17
CA ARG A 44 -21.30 -13.09 -17.48
C ARG A 44 -20.41 -11.85 -17.39
N ALA A 45 -20.28 -11.25 -16.21
CA ALA A 45 -19.52 -10.01 -16.04
C ALA A 45 -18.09 -10.12 -16.59
N ARG A 46 -17.39 -11.20 -16.28
CA ARG A 46 -16.03 -11.41 -16.78
C ARG A 46 -15.98 -11.55 -18.30
N ASP A 47 -16.83 -12.37 -18.85
CA ASP A 47 -16.86 -12.62 -20.31
C ASP A 47 -17.25 -11.36 -21.07
N GLU A 48 -18.18 -10.59 -20.54
CA GLU A 48 -18.60 -9.32 -21.13
C GLU A 48 -17.50 -8.27 -21.03
N ALA A 49 -16.72 -8.28 -19.95
CA ALA A 49 -15.55 -7.42 -19.82
C ALA A 49 -14.46 -7.79 -20.83
N VAL A 50 -14.22 -9.08 -21.05
CA VAL A 50 -13.28 -9.55 -22.08
C VAL A 50 -13.73 -9.12 -23.47
N ALA A 51 -15.02 -9.30 -23.79
CA ALA A 51 -15.57 -8.86 -25.06
C ALA A 51 -15.44 -7.36 -25.25
N ALA A 52 -15.69 -6.57 -24.21
CA ALA A 52 -15.53 -5.13 -24.25
C ALA A 52 -14.07 -4.74 -24.51
N LEU A 53 -13.13 -5.43 -23.88
CA LEU A 53 -11.70 -5.19 -24.09
C LEU A 53 -11.30 -5.41 -25.55
N GLU A 54 -11.82 -6.46 -26.19
CA GLU A 54 -11.58 -6.73 -27.59
C GLU A 54 -12.14 -5.61 -28.49
N LYS A 55 -13.34 -5.11 -28.16
CA LYS A 55 -13.95 -4.01 -28.90
C LYS A 55 -13.18 -2.71 -28.74
N LEU A 56 -12.62 -2.47 -27.54
CA LEU A 56 -11.85 -1.26 -27.28
C LEU A 56 -10.55 -1.23 -28.09
N GLY A 57 -9.85 -2.36 -28.16
CA GLY A 57 -8.58 -2.44 -28.88
C GLY A 57 -7.63 -1.33 -28.50
N SER A 58 -7.32 -0.44 -29.46
CA SER A 58 -6.40 0.69 -29.25
C SER A 58 -7.12 2.01 -28.95
N GLN A 59 -8.39 1.97 -28.56
CA GLN A 59 -9.15 3.19 -28.23
C GLN A 59 -8.50 3.94 -27.06
N PRO A 60 -8.53 5.29 -27.09
CA PRO A 60 -7.97 6.08 -26.00
C PRO A 60 -8.78 5.96 -24.70
N GLN A 61 -8.17 6.38 -23.59
CA GLN A 61 -8.78 6.28 -22.27
C GLN A 61 -10.10 7.05 -22.12
N ASP A 62 -10.29 8.11 -22.88
CA ASP A 62 -11.49 8.96 -22.84
C ASP A 62 -12.51 8.62 -23.95
N SER A 63 -12.38 7.47 -24.57
CA SER A 63 -13.27 7.03 -25.64
C SER A 63 -14.73 6.93 -25.16
N ARG A 64 -15.66 7.45 -25.97
CA ARG A 64 -17.09 7.30 -25.69
C ARG A 64 -17.53 5.85 -25.79
N LEU A 65 -16.87 5.07 -26.66
CA LEU A 65 -17.10 3.64 -26.76
C LEU A 65 -16.81 2.95 -25.42
N ALA A 66 -15.70 3.29 -24.79
CA ALA A 66 -15.34 2.74 -23.50
C ALA A 66 -16.44 2.97 -22.46
N THR A 67 -16.90 4.21 -22.33
CA THR A 67 -17.96 4.56 -21.39
C THR A 67 -19.26 3.82 -21.70
N SER A 68 -19.60 3.64 -22.98
CA SER A 68 -20.85 2.99 -23.39
C SER A 68 -20.89 1.50 -23.12
N LEU A 69 -19.73 0.85 -23.05
CA LEU A 69 -19.64 -0.60 -22.80
C LEU A 69 -19.74 -0.97 -21.32
N ALA A 70 -19.42 -0.03 -20.44
CA ALA A 70 -19.32 -0.28 -19.01
C ALA A 70 -20.61 0.07 -18.26
N ASP A 71 -20.72 -0.45 -17.05
CA ASP A 71 -21.78 -0.10 -16.11
C ASP A 71 -21.37 1.14 -15.29
N PRO A 72 -22.35 1.92 -14.78
CA PRO A 72 -22.02 3.01 -13.88
C PRO A 72 -21.41 2.45 -12.58
N PHE A 73 -20.34 3.09 -12.14
CA PHE A 73 -19.72 2.76 -10.85
C PHE A 73 -20.15 3.77 -9.81
N MET A 74 -20.43 3.29 -8.60
CA MET A 74 -20.96 4.13 -7.51
C MET A 74 -19.95 5.11 -6.92
N PHE A 75 -18.66 4.92 -7.17
CA PHE A 75 -17.60 5.80 -6.72
C PHE A 75 -16.97 6.51 -7.92
N GLN A 76 -15.65 6.60 -7.97
CA GLN A 76 -14.94 7.34 -9.01
C GLN A 76 -14.54 6.44 -10.18
N ASP A 77 -14.50 7.02 -11.38
CA ASP A 77 -13.97 6.34 -12.57
C ASP A 77 -12.47 6.54 -12.75
N TYR A 78 -11.91 7.55 -12.10
CA TYR A 78 -10.51 7.93 -12.17
C TYR A 78 -9.93 8.05 -10.77
N TYR A 79 -8.76 7.48 -10.58
CA TYR A 79 -8.05 7.46 -9.29
C TYR A 79 -6.62 7.94 -9.48
N GLY A 80 -6.24 8.97 -8.71
CA GLY A 80 -4.90 9.54 -8.76
C GLY A 80 -4.04 9.10 -7.58
N ASP A 81 -2.79 8.76 -7.86
CA ASP A 81 -1.76 8.48 -6.84
C ASP A 81 -2.20 7.52 -5.73
N ARG A 82 -2.75 6.38 -6.11
CA ARG A 82 -3.24 5.38 -5.15
C ARG A 82 -2.19 4.33 -4.84
N THR A 83 -2.01 4.04 -3.54
CA THR A 83 -1.14 2.95 -3.11
C THR A 83 -1.88 1.63 -3.17
N ALA A 84 -1.13 0.52 -3.16
CA ALA A 84 -1.73 -0.82 -3.13
C ALA A 84 -2.61 -1.01 -1.89
N GLU A 85 -2.21 -0.48 -0.75
CA GLU A 85 -2.98 -0.57 0.49
C GLU A 85 -4.33 0.14 0.36
N GLN A 86 -4.35 1.34 -0.22
CA GLN A 86 -5.58 2.09 -0.46
C GLN A 86 -6.51 1.33 -1.40
N LEU A 87 -5.98 0.80 -2.50
CA LEU A 87 -6.77 0.04 -3.46
C LEU A 87 -7.30 -1.27 -2.87
N ALA A 88 -6.52 -1.92 -2.02
CA ALA A 88 -6.95 -3.14 -1.35
C ALA A 88 -8.15 -2.88 -0.43
N LYS A 89 -8.18 -1.73 0.23
CA LYS A 89 -9.31 -1.34 1.08
C LYS A 89 -10.56 -1.01 0.27
N GLU A 90 -10.42 -0.38 -0.89
CA GLU A 90 -11.56 0.03 -1.72
C GLU A 90 -12.08 -1.10 -2.61
N PHE A 91 -11.21 -1.88 -3.21
CA PHE A 91 -11.55 -2.87 -4.24
C PHE A 91 -11.22 -4.31 -3.88
N GLY A 92 -10.42 -4.52 -2.85
CA GLY A 92 -9.91 -5.81 -2.46
C GLY A 92 -8.46 -6.05 -2.92
N PRO A 93 -7.77 -7.01 -2.27
CA PRO A 93 -6.35 -7.24 -2.55
C PRO A 93 -6.05 -7.77 -3.95
N THR A 94 -6.96 -8.53 -4.54
CA THR A 94 -6.79 -9.06 -5.90
C THR A 94 -6.73 -7.93 -6.93
N PHE A 95 -7.61 -6.94 -6.80
CA PHE A 95 -7.62 -5.77 -7.67
C PHE A 95 -6.34 -4.95 -7.51
N ALA A 96 -5.96 -4.67 -6.27
CA ALA A 96 -4.75 -3.91 -5.96
C ALA A 96 -3.50 -4.56 -6.57
N HIS A 97 -3.34 -5.85 -6.37
CA HIS A 97 -2.22 -6.61 -6.93
C HIS A 97 -2.21 -6.55 -8.46
N GLY A 98 -3.38 -6.74 -9.08
CA GLY A 98 -3.52 -6.72 -10.52
C GLY A 98 -3.15 -5.38 -11.15
N VAL A 99 -3.59 -4.28 -10.56
CA VAL A 99 -3.33 -2.92 -11.08
C VAL A 99 -1.83 -2.66 -11.20
N PHE A 100 -1.04 -3.02 -10.19
CA PHE A 100 0.39 -2.75 -10.19
C PHE A 100 1.21 -3.65 -11.13
N HIS A 101 0.57 -4.65 -11.75
CA HIS A 101 1.20 -5.49 -12.77
C HIS A 101 0.86 -5.07 -14.20
N LEU A 102 0.04 -4.03 -14.37
CA LEU A 102 -0.35 -3.54 -15.68
C LEU A 102 0.67 -2.55 -16.24
N GLN A 103 0.63 -2.38 -17.56
CA GLN A 103 1.47 -1.43 -18.27
C GLN A 103 0.68 -0.15 -18.60
N PRO A 104 1.31 1.04 -18.54
CA PRO A 104 0.64 2.27 -18.95
C PRO A 104 0.30 2.30 -20.44
N GLY A 105 -0.75 3.04 -20.78
CA GLY A 105 -1.04 3.44 -22.15
C GLY A 105 -2.02 2.59 -22.94
N SER A 106 -2.72 1.64 -22.29
CA SER A 106 -3.75 0.86 -22.97
C SER A 106 -4.76 0.29 -21.99
N TRP A 107 -5.95 -0.07 -22.49
CA TRP A 107 -6.94 -0.80 -21.71
C TRP A 107 -6.46 -2.23 -21.49
N GLN A 108 -6.55 -2.68 -20.28
CA GLN A 108 -6.08 -4.01 -19.86
C GLN A 108 -7.04 -4.62 -18.85
N GLY A 109 -6.95 -5.89 -18.64
CA GLY A 109 -7.76 -6.65 -17.71
C GLY A 109 -8.38 -7.86 -18.38
N PRO A 110 -9.52 -8.36 -17.86
CA PRO A 110 -10.25 -7.83 -16.71
C PRO A 110 -9.62 -8.21 -15.38
N ILE A 111 -9.82 -7.37 -14.39
CA ILE A 111 -9.35 -7.59 -13.02
C ILE A 111 -10.57 -7.65 -12.10
N GLU A 112 -10.63 -8.65 -11.24
CA GLU A 112 -11.73 -8.84 -10.30
C GLU A 112 -11.59 -7.95 -9.06
N SER A 113 -12.72 -7.42 -8.60
CA SER A 113 -12.83 -6.71 -7.33
C SER A 113 -14.01 -7.26 -6.54
N GLY A 114 -14.24 -6.74 -5.34
CA GLY A 114 -15.42 -7.09 -4.55
C GLY A 114 -16.74 -6.72 -5.20
N TYR A 115 -16.72 -5.84 -6.20
CA TYR A 115 -17.94 -5.33 -6.87
C TYR A 115 -18.24 -6.01 -8.21
N GLY A 116 -17.22 -6.54 -8.87
CA GLY A 116 -17.35 -7.11 -10.20
C GLY A 116 -16.01 -7.19 -10.89
N TRP A 117 -16.03 -6.96 -12.19
CA TRP A 117 -14.82 -6.97 -13.02
C TRP A 117 -14.54 -5.58 -13.57
N HIS A 118 -13.28 -5.28 -13.77
CA HIS A 118 -12.84 -3.96 -14.24
C HIS A 118 -11.85 -4.09 -15.39
N LEU A 119 -12.00 -3.20 -16.38
CA LEU A 119 -10.94 -2.92 -17.33
C LEU A 119 -10.22 -1.67 -16.85
N VAL A 120 -8.92 -1.64 -16.93
CA VAL A 120 -8.10 -0.57 -16.34
C VAL A 120 -7.19 0.03 -17.41
N TRP A 121 -7.13 1.35 -17.42
CA TRP A 121 -6.13 2.12 -18.18
C TRP A 121 -5.19 2.76 -17.17
N ILE A 122 -3.93 2.34 -17.17
CA ILE A 122 -2.92 2.95 -16.31
C ILE A 122 -2.39 4.21 -17.00
N GLU A 123 -2.57 5.35 -16.35
CA GLU A 123 -1.98 6.60 -16.82
C GLU A 123 -0.50 6.67 -16.42
N SER A 124 -0.21 6.36 -15.16
CA SER A 124 1.16 6.30 -14.67
C SER A 124 1.28 5.40 -13.45
N ILE A 125 2.44 4.82 -13.27
CA ILE A 125 2.83 4.13 -12.04
C ILE A 125 4.13 4.77 -11.58
N ILE A 126 4.10 5.34 -10.38
CA ILE A 126 5.29 5.88 -9.73
C ILE A 126 5.86 4.76 -8.87
N PRO A 127 7.08 4.29 -9.14
CA PRO A 127 7.66 3.20 -8.36
C PRO A 127 7.93 3.63 -6.93
N GLY A 128 7.84 2.68 -6.01
CA GLY A 128 8.23 2.90 -4.62
C GLY A 128 9.72 3.14 -4.53
N ARG A 129 10.14 3.87 -3.51
CA ARG A 129 11.55 4.14 -3.25
C ARG A 129 11.82 4.29 -1.76
N VAL A 130 13.08 4.14 -1.38
CA VAL A 130 13.53 4.50 -0.05
C VAL A 130 14.05 5.94 -0.13
N PRO A 131 13.47 6.90 0.62
CA PRO A 131 13.94 8.28 0.59
C PRO A 131 15.32 8.41 1.23
N ASP A 132 16.03 9.48 0.92
CA ASP A 132 17.27 9.81 1.60
C ASP A 132 16.95 10.30 3.01
N VAL A 133 17.87 10.07 3.95
CA VAL A 133 17.66 10.45 5.36
C VAL A 133 17.36 11.95 5.50
N GLU A 134 17.96 12.79 4.66
CA GLU A 134 17.76 14.23 4.67
C GLU A 134 16.30 14.63 4.36
N GLU A 135 15.63 13.86 3.50
CA GLU A 135 14.22 14.13 3.13
C GLU A 135 13.27 13.88 4.29
N VAL A 136 13.62 12.95 5.18
CA VAL A 136 12.75 12.48 6.25
C VAL A 136 13.38 12.68 7.63
N GLU A 137 14.40 13.54 7.74
CA GLU A 137 15.16 13.73 8.98
C GLU A 137 14.29 14.00 10.20
N PRO A 138 13.26 14.88 10.16
CA PRO A 138 12.40 15.08 11.34
C PRO A 138 11.67 13.80 11.75
N ASP A 139 11.19 13.02 10.80
CA ASP A 139 10.50 11.75 11.06
C ASP A 139 11.45 10.70 11.60
N VAL A 140 12.67 10.64 11.07
CA VAL A 140 13.72 9.73 11.54
C VAL A 140 14.10 10.07 12.97
N LYS A 141 14.27 11.35 13.27
CA LYS A 141 14.58 11.81 14.64
C LYS A 141 13.50 11.41 15.62
N THR A 142 12.23 11.63 15.27
CA THR A 142 11.09 11.24 16.11
C THR A 142 11.08 9.74 16.36
N ALA A 143 11.26 8.94 15.31
CA ALA A 143 11.29 7.49 15.40
C ALA A 143 12.49 7.00 16.22
N TRP A 144 13.65 7.61 16.04
CA TRP A 144 14.86 7.30 16.82
C TRP A 144 14.63 7.54 18.30
N LEU A 145 14.05 8.70 18.66
CA LEU A 145 13.74 9.03 20.06
C LEU A 145 12.76 8.03 20.66
N GLY A 146 11.74 7.63 19.91
CA GLY A 146 10.77 6.63 20.33
C GLY A 146 11.42 5.27 20.58
N ASP A 147 12.33 4.87 19.68
CA ASP A 147 13.09 3.62 19.81
C ASP A 147 13.99 3.64 21.05
N GLN A 148 14.66 4.76 21.32
CA GLN A 148 15.50 4.91 22.51
C GLN A 148 14.68 4.78 23.80
N LYS A 149 13.50 5.39 23.83
CA LYS A 149 12.58 5.26 24.98
C LYS A 149 12.14 3.82 25.18
N GLU A 150 11.78 3.17 24.10
CA GLU A 150 11.34 1.77 24.14
C GLU A 150 12.46 0.86 24.65
N GLN A 151 13.67 1.05 24.15
CA GLN A 151 14.82 0.26 24.59
C GLN A 151 15.13 0.49 26.07
N ALA A 152 15.07 1.74 26.53
CA ALA A 152 15.29 2.06 27.94
C ALA A 152 14.23 1.41 28.83
N TRP A 153 12.97 1.46 28.41
CA TRP A 153 11.86 0.84 29.13
C TRP A 153 12.03 -0.69 29.18
N ARG A 154 12.40 -1.29 28.06
CA ARG A 154 12.62 -2.73 27.97
C ARG A 154 13.75 -3.20 28.88
N LYS A 155 14.85 -2.47 28.89
CA LYS A 155 15.98 -2.77 29.79
C LYS A 155 15.58 -2.69 31.26
N ALA A 156 14.82 -1.65 31.63
CA ALA A 156 14.31 -1.49 32.99
C ALA A 156 13.38 -2.64 33.40
N TYR A 157 12.49 -3.02 32.48
CA TYR A 157 11.55 -4.12 32.68
C TYR A 157 12.28 -5.46 32.86
N GLU A 158 13.26 -5.75 32.01
CA GLU A 158 14.06 -6.97 32.10
C GLU A 158 14.85 -7.04 33.39
N ALA A 159 15.41 -5.92 33.83
CA ALA A 159 16.12 -5.85 35.12
C ALA A 159 15.18 -6.14 36.27
N MET A 160 13.99 -5.57 36.27
CA MET A 160 12.95 -5.85 37.26
C MET A 160 12.53 -7.31 37.26
N ARG A 161 12.27 -7.85 36.06
CA ARG A 161 11.86 -9.24 35.89
C ARG A 161 12.92 -10.22 36.41
N ALA A 162 14.18 -9.97 36.11
CA ALA A 162 15.28 -10.78 36.58
C ALA A 162 15.34 -10.77 38.13
N LYS A 163 15.13 -9.60 38.74
CA LYS A 163 15.07 -9.43 40.17
C LYS A 163 13.94 -10.24 40.82
N TYR A 164 12.74 -10.16 40.22
CA TYR A 164 11.59 -10.92 40.70
C TYR A 164 11.76 -12.42 40.50
N THR A 165 12.39 -12.85 39.45
CA THR A 165 12.66 -14.28 39.19
C THR A 165 13.55 -14.87 40.28
N VAL A 166 14.52 -14.11 40.77
CA VAL A 166 15.41 -14.55 41.86
C VAL A 166 14.65 -14.64 43.18
N LEU A 167 13.65 -13.80 43.41
CA LEU A 167 12.90 -13.73 44.66
C LEU A 167 11.71 -14.68 44.72
N LEU A 168 11.22 -15.15 43.61
CA LEU A 168 10.06 -16.05 43.58
C LEU A 168 10.48 -17.48 43.92
N PRO A 169 9.76 -18.15 44.84
CA PRO A 169 10.01 -19.55 45.09
C PRO A 169 9.66 -20.40 43.88
N ALA A 170 10.34 -21.54 43.75
CA ALA A 170 10.03 -22.47 42.69
C ALA A 170 8.56 -22.94 42.81
N PRO A 171 7.81 -23.08 41.66
CA PRO A 171 6.46 -23.57 41.73
C PRO A 171 6.41 -24.98 42.29
N PRO A 172 5.39 -25.30 43.09
CA PRO A 172 5.26 -26.66 43.65
C PRO A 172 5.07 -27.67 42.51
N LYS A 173 5.69 -28.87 42.68
CA LYS A 173 5.54 -29.96 41.71
C LYS A 173 4.16 -30.60 41.81
#